data_bf10f10917189e63b7459a873d20ac10
#
_entry.id   bf10f10917189e63b7459a873d20ac10
#
_cell.length_a   1.000
_cell.length_b   1.000
_cell.length_c   1.000
_cell.angle_alpha   90.00
_cell.angle_beta   90.00
_cell.angle_gamma   90.00
#
_symmetry.space_group_name_H-M   'P 1'
#
loop_
_entity.id
_entity.type
_entity.pdbx_description
1 polymer ?
#
loop_
_entity_poly.entity_id
_entity_poly.type
_entity_poly.pdbx_seq_one_letter_code
_entity_poly.pdbx_strand_id
1 'polypeptide(L)'
;MFSHARFVKPAVVIAALLALAACAVYIQTLSFSFIGFDDPDLIITNIHVRAGLTADSLAWAFGAAWRENVFFYPLAIVSHMADVSLFGLDAGGHHLSSMVLHAGTVLGLFFLLFSLTGAAWRSGFVAGVFAVHPLTADSVAWVAERSNVLCALFWMATMLAYVGYCRAGRRKPAWYLFCLVLFVLALLAKPVAVTLPVVLLAADWLVLDRFKKNPATGRQPDFWPVLGEKIPFLVLAGLRAGANIIVPVATGTAVSAAHTPTGLRFANGLAVIPVYIRRMFAPYDLSIYYPFPDTVALWKPAAALLLLAVVTALLFYLRRKKSLVLFGWLWFLTVLVPTLGLIQSGPWPAMADHFVYLPMIGLILAATWIVPEEWTSPGAGPARYVSIIAIAVVVVTGVAGFFHTRHYRNSITIFEQAVKVTGRNFFALTGLGNAYAEQGRPDKAEVFFKKALLLQPGSPGAHANLGLVAAAQGAEQKAKTHFTAALAVDPFFAPAHVGMGNLLLAAGRPEAAIVHYQQALATDPDLVSAHNNLALALAASGATDKALHHLRKTIPRFPHRPELRRTLARLLARTGARR
;
A
#
# COMPACT_ATOMS: atom_id res chain seq x y z
N MET A 1 9.64 -40.14 21.56
CA MET A 1 10.66 -39.09 21.43
C MET A 1 11.48 -39.15 20.14
N PHE A 2 11.43 -40.20 19.33
CA PHE A 2 12.26 -40.41 18.11
C PHE A 2 11.60 -39.98 16.78
N SER A 3 10.32 -39.54 16.77
CA SER A 3 9.65 -39.14 15.51
C SER A 3 9.84 -37.67 15.11
N HIS A 4 10.17 -36.78 16.05
CA HIS A 4 10.34 -35.36 15.77
C HIS A 4 11.54 -35.02 14.88
N ALA A 5 12.67 -35.75 15.01
CA ALA A 5 13.88 -35.45 14.24
C ALA A 5 13.75 -35.72 12.72
N ARG A 6 12.89 -36.65 12.30
CA ARG A 6 12.67 -36.96 10.88
C ARG A 6 11.90 -35.87 10.11
N PHE A 7 11.07 -35.07 10.79
CA PHE A 7 10.26 -34.01 10.16
C PHE A 7 10.95 -32.63 10.22
N VAL A 8 11.91 -32.42 11.12
CA VAL A 8 12.63 -31.15 11.28
C VAL A 8 13.52 -30.84 10.07
N LYS A 9 14.27 -31.83 9.58
CA LYS A 9 15.19 -31.64 8.45
C LYS A 9 14.49 -31.15 7.16
N PRO A 10 13.41 -31.79 6.66
CA PRO A 10 12.73 -31.29 5.47
C PRO A 10 12.08 -29.92 5.66
N ALA A 11 11.57 -29.60 6.85
CA ALA A 11 10.97 -28.28 7.09
C ALA A 11 12.02 -27.15 7.06
N VAL A 12 13.21 -27.38 7.60
CA VAL A 12 14.32 -26.41 7.56
C VAL A 12 14.80 -26.18 6.12
N VAL A 13 14.94 -27.25 5.33
CA VAL A 13 15.34 -27.15 3.91
C VAL A 13 14.29 -26.37 3.12
N ILE A 14 13.00 -26.66 3.30
CA ILE A 14 11.91 -25.94 2.62
C ILE A 14 11.95 -24.46 3.03
N ALA A 15 12.10 -24.15 4.32
CA ALA A 15 12.18 -22.77 4.80
C ALA A 15 13.35 -22.01 4.16
N ALA A 16 14.53 -22.62 4.07
CA ALA A 16 15.68 -22.01 3.40
C ALA A 16 15.44 -21.77 1.92
N LEU A 17 14.85 -22.73 1.20
CA LEU A 17 14.51 -22.57 -0.21
C LEU A 17 13.46 -21.48 -0.44
N LEU A 18 12.48 -21.34 0.45
CA LEU A 18 11.47 -20.28 0.41
C LEU A 18 12.08 -18.90 0.58
N ALA A 19 12.98 -18.74 1.56
CA ALA A 19 13.70 -17.48 1.76
C ALA A 19 14.55 -17.13 0.54
N LEU A 20 15.29 -18.10 -0.02
CA LEU A 20 16.08 -17.91 -1.24
C LEU A 20 15.20 -17.55 -2.44
N ALA A 21 14.03 -18.18 -2.61
CA ALA A 21 13.12 -17.88 -3.71
C ALA A 21 12.57 -16.44 -3.62
N ALA A 22 12.17 -15.99 -2.41
CA ALA A 22 11.75 -14.61 -2.20
C ALA A 22 12.89 -13.62 -2.52
N CYS A 23 14.09 -13.88 -2.00
CA CYS A 23 15.27 -13.06 -2.32
C CYS A 23 15.58 -13.05 -3.82
N ALA A 24 15.53 -14.19 -4.51
CA ALA A 24 15.84 -14.28 -5.94
C ALA A 24 14.95 -13.39 -6.81
N VAL A 25 13.66 -13.24 -6.46
CA VAL A 25 12.74 -12.37 -7.19
C VAL A 25 13.02 -10.90 -6.87
N TYR A 26 13.25 -10.55 -5.60
CA TYR A 26 13.26 -9.17 -5.13
C TYR A 26 14.66 -8.56 -4.95
N ILE A 27 15.76 -9.30 -5.04
CA ILE A 27 17.12 -8.76 -4.89
C ILE A 27 17.41 -7.62 -5.86
N GLN A 28 16.83 -7.64 -7.05
CA GLN A 28 16.96 -6.59 -8.06
C GLN A 28 16.42 -5.23 -7.58
N THR A 29 15.49 -5.20 -6.61
CA THR A 29 14.91 -3.97 -6.08
C THR A 29 15.92 -3.10 -5.33
N LEU A 30 17.04 -3.68 -4.88
CA LEU A 30 18.12 -2.92 -4.23
C LEU A 30 18.72 -1.84 -5.13
N SER A 31 18.55 -1.95 -6.46
CA SER A 31 18.98 -0.95 -7.43
C SER A 31 17.85 -0.05 -7.95
N PHE A 32 16.64 -0.15 -7.39
CA PHE A 32 15.49 0.61 -7.83
C PHE A 32 15.42 1.96 -7.12
N SER A 33 14.83 2.94 -7.81
CA SER A 33 14.56 4.26 -7.25
C SER A 33 13.20 4.28 -6.54
N PHE A 34 12.96 5.28 -5.72
CA PHE A 34 11.62 5.62 -5.26
C PHE A 34 10.69 5.93 -6.44
N ILE A 35 9.42 5.62 -6.30
CA ILE A 35 8.38 5.87 -7.30
C ILE A 35 7.70 7.21 -7.00
N GLY A 36 7.62 8.10 -7.99
CA GLY A 36 6.96 9.42 -7.89
C GLY A 36 5.44 9.31 -7.80
N PHE A 37 4.94 8.52 -6.86
CA PHE A 37 3.53 8.39 -6.52
C PHE A 37 3.36 8.74 -5.03
N ASP A 38 3.38 7.76 -4.12
CA ASP A 38 3.23 8.00 -2.67
C ASP A 38 4.60 8.09 -1.95
N ASP A 39 5.68 7.54 -2.53
CA ASP A 39 7.01 7.55 -1.90
C ASP A 39 7.51 9.00 -1.61
N PRO A 40 7.31 10.02 -2.49
CA PRO A 40 7.70 11.38 -2.19
C PRO A 40 7.02 11.91 -0.93
N ASP A 41 5.70 11.80 -0.82
CA ASP A 41 4.92 12.38 0.27
C ASP A 41 5.11 11.61 1.57
N LEU A 42 5.25 10.29 1.48
CA LEU A 42 5.42 9.45 2.66
C LEU A 42 6.85 9.49 3.23
N ILE A 43 7.87 9.56 2.35
CA ILE A 43 9.27 9.37 2.74
C ILE A 43 10.14 10.58 2.40
N ILE A 44 10.17 11.00 1.10
CA ILE A 44 11.20 11.90 0.60
C ILE A 44 10.99 13.34 1.09
N THR A 45 9.75 13.81 1.12
CA THR A 45 9.41 15.18 1.53
C THR A 45 8.91 15.27 2.96
N ASN A 46 8.53 14.16 3.59
CA ASN A 46 8.02 14.11 4.95
C ASN A 46 9.12 14.44 5.97
N ILE A 47 9.01 15.58 6.62
CA ILE A 47 10.03 16.09 7.54
C ILE A 47 10.23 15.18 8.75
N HIS A 48 9.16 14.58 9.25
CA HIS A 48 9.19 13.69 10.41
C HIS A 48 9.83 12.34 10.10
N VAL A 49 9.54 11.78 8.91
CA VAL A 49 10.19 10.55 8.46
C VAL A 49 11.67 10.79 8.18
N ARG A 50 12.01 11.92 7.55
CA ARG A 50 13.41 12.30 7.28
C ARG A 50 14.24 12.56 8.53
N ALA A 51 13.60 12.92 9.64
CA ALA A 51 14.29 13.06 10.93
C ALA A 51 14.74 11.71 11.52
N GLY A 52 14.29 10.59 10.96
CA GLY A 52 14.57 9.25 11.47
C GLY A 52 13.85 8.96 12.79
N LEU A 53 14.37 8.01 13.55
CA LEU A 53 13.83 7.61 14.85
C LEU A 53 14.23 8.60 15.94
N THR A 54 13.42 9.65 16.13
CA THR A 54 13.53 10.61 17.23
C THR A 54 12.29 10.56 18.11
N ALA A 55 12.36 11.05 19.34
CA ALA A 55 11.19 11.12 20.23
C ALA A 55 10.06 11.94 19.59
N ASP A 56 10.40 13.08 18.95
CA ASP A 56 9.43 13.95 18.29
C ASP A 56 8.78 13.28 17.07
N SER A 57 9.56 12.57 16.23
CA SER A 57 9.02 11.88 15.07
C SER A 57 8.13 10.70 15.48
N LEU A 58 8.47 9.97 16.54
CA LEU A 58 7.62 8.93 17.10
C LEU A 58 6.32 9.52 17.68
N ALA A 59 6.41 10.59 18.48
CA ALA A 59 5.22 11.27 19.01
C ALA A 59 4.30 11.76 17.89
N TRP A 60 4.87 12.29 16.81
CA TRP A 60 4.12 12.69 15.61
C TRP A 60 3.44 11.48 14.94
N ALA A 61 4.14 10.37 14.71
CA ALA A 61 3.61 9.19 14.03
C ALA A 61 2.37 8.61 14.72
N PHE A 62 2.33 8.64 16.05
CA PHE A 62 1.19 8.14 16.83
C PHE A 62 0.16 9.21 17.20
N GLY A 63 0.54 10.51 17.19
CA GLY A 63 -0.27 11.61 17.68
C GLY A 63 -0.86 12.51 16.60
N ALA A 64 -0.03 13.09 15.72
CA ALA A 64 -0.43 14.12 14.77
C ALA A 64 -0.51 13.64 13.32
N ALA A 65 0.18 12.56 12.96
CA ALA A 65 0.23 12.05 11.58
C ALA A 65 -1.16 11.83 10.96
N TRP A 66 -2.12 11.38 11.76
CA TRP A 66 -3.49 11.18 11.30
C TRP A 66 -4.26 12.48 11.02
N ARG A 67 -3.82 13.63 11.54
CA ARG A 67 -4.42 14.95 11.27
C ARG A 67 -3.86 15.60 10.02
N GLU A 68 -2.61 15.27 9.68
CA GLU A 68 -1.87 15.88 8.59
C GLU A 68 -1.87 15.02 7.33
N ASN A 69 -2.12 13.72 7.46
CA ASN A 69 -2.09 12.75 6.38
C ASN A 69 -3.37 11.94 6.26
N VAL A 70 -3.70 11.62 5.04
CA VAL A 70 -4.87 10.82 4.67
C VAL A 70 -4.81 9.39 5.24
N PHE A 71 -3.61 8.86 5.52
CA PHE A 71 -3.43 7.47 5.93
C PHE A 71 -2.78 7.34 7.31
N PHE A 72 -3.52 6.79 8.27
CA PHE A 72 -2.99 6.48 9.59
C PHE A 72 -2.40 5.05 9.63
N TYR A 73 -1.13 4.92 9.26
CA TYR A 73 -0.35 3.68 9.34
C TYR A 73 0.92 3.86 10.19
N PRO A 74 0.79 4.12 11.51
CA PRO A 74 1.92 4.57 12.33
C PRO A 74 3.08 3.59 12.33
N LEU A 75 2.82 2.27 12.30
CA LEU A 75 3.90 1.27 12.30
C LEU A 75 4.66 1.25 10.97
N ALA A 76 3.98 1.45 9.83
CA ALA A 76 4.65 1.58 8.54
C ALA A 76 5.51 2.85 8.49
N ILE A 77 4.98 3.98 8.97
CA ILE A 77 5.71 5.25 9.09
C ILE A 77 6.96 5.07 9.97
N VAL A 78 6.83 4.47 11.15
CA VAL A 78 7.96 4.18 12.05
C VAL A 78 8.99 3.27 11.38
N SER A 79 8.56 2.30 10.57
CA SER A 79 9.49 1.45 9.82
C SER A 79 10.30 2.24 8.77
N HIS A 80 9.71 3.26 8.14
CA HIS A 80 10.44 4.16 7.24
C HIS A 80 11.39 5.09 8.00
N MET A 81 10.99 5.58 9.19
CA MET A 81 11.90 6.32 10.07
C MET A 81 13.12 5.48 10.50
N ALA A 82 12.90 4.18 10.77
CA ALA A 82 14.00 3.25 11.05
C ALA A 82 14.95 3.13 9.86
N ASP A 83 14.41 2.97 8.65
CA ASP A 83 15.24 2.91 7.44
C ASP A 83 16.00 4.20 7.21
N VAL A 84 15.37 5.37 7.39
CA VAL A 84 16.08 6.65 7.28
C VAL A 84 17.21 6.75 8.30
N SER A 85 17.01 6.25 9.53
CA SER A 85 18.07 6.22 10.54
C SER A 85 19.23 5.29 10.17
N LEU A 86 18.97 4.20 9.41
CA LEU A 86 19.96 3.19 9.04
C LEU A 86 20.64 3.49 7.69
N PHE A 87 19.86 3.92 6.71
CA PHE A 87 20.26 4.02 5.30
C PHE A 87 20.11 5.45 4.73
N GLY A 88 19.61 6.41 5.51
CA GLY A 88 19.24 7.72 4.98
C GLY A 88 18.09 7.64 3.99
N LEU A 89 18.19 8.38 2.89
CA LEU A 89 17.22 8.33 1.78
C LEU A 89 17.70 7.43 0.62
N ASP A 90 18.54 6.42 0.92
CA ASP A 90 18.90 5.40 -0.08
C ASP A 90 17.72 4.47 -0.33
N ALA A 91 17.15 4.50 -1.54
CA ALA A 91 16.01 3.68 -1.91
C ALA A 91 16.31 2.17 -1.78
N GLY A 92 17.56 1.75 -2.09
CA GLY A 92 18.00 0.36 -1.97
C GLY A 92 17.87 -0.18 -0.55
N GLY A 93 18.20 0.62 0.46
CA GLY A 93 18.04 0.25 1.87
C GLY A 93 16.57 0.06 2.26
N HIS A 94 15.68 0.94 1.78
CA HIS A 94 14.24 0.80 2.00
C HIS A 94 13.67 -0.45 1.30
N HIS A 95 14.12 -0.77 0.08
CA HIS A 95 13.75 -2.00 -0.61
C HIS A 95 14.26 -3.25 0.11
N LEU A 96 15.48 -3.21 0.65
CA LEU A 96 16.03 -4.31 1.45
C LEU A 96 15.12 -4.64 2.63
N SER A 97 14.68 -3.64 3.38
CA SER A 97 13.75 -3.83 4.51
C SER A 97 12.44 -4.49 4.05
N SER A 98 11.84 -4.04 2.94
CA SER A 98 10.61 -4.63 2.39
C SER A 98 10.82 -6.09 1.97
N MET A 99 11.95 -6.42 1.33
CA MET A 99 12.31 -7.78 0.95
C MET A 99 12.48 -8.70 2.16
N VAL A 100 13.17 -8.25 3.21
CA VAL A 100 13.39 -9.03 4.44
C VAL A 100 12.05 -9.28 5.16
N LEU A 101 11.21 -8.27 5.28
CA LEU A 101 9.87 -8.40 5.86
C LEU A 101 8.99 -9.38 5.07
N HIS A 102 9.05 -9.35 3.73
CA HIS A 102 8.34 -10.31 2.88
C HIS A 102 8.85 -11.73 3.09
N ALA A 103 10.16 -11.95 3.11
CA ALA A 103 10.74 -13.25 3.42
C ALA A 103 10.29 -13.76 4.80
N GLY A 104 10.25 -12.89 5.80
CA GLY A 104 9.69 -13.21 7.12
C GLY A 104 8.22 -13.62 7.07
N THR A 105 7.41 -12.92 6.26
CA THR A 105 5.99 -13.27 6.04
C THR A 105 5.83 -14.63 5.39
N VAL A 106 6.64 -14.93 4.37
CA VAL A 106 6.67 -16.24 3.67
C VAL A 106 7.01 -17.37 4.63
N LEU A 107 8.02 -17.18 5.46
CA LEU A 107 8.40 -18.16 6.49
C LEU A 107 7.30 -18.32 7.55
N GLY A 108 6.71 -17.21 8.00
CA GLY A 108 5.56 -17.23 8.91
C GLY A 108 4.38 -18.01 8.33
N LEU A 109 4.05 -17.80 7.08
CA LEU A 109 3.01 -18.53 6.36
C LEU A 109 3.32 -20.03 6.28
N PHE A 110 4.54 -20.39 5.90
CA PHE A 110 4.98 -21.78 5.85
C PHE A 110 4.82 -22.49 7.19
N PHE A 111 5.37 -21.90 8.27
CA PHE A 111 5.30 -22.50 9.61
C PHE A 111 3.86 -22.52 10.16
N LEU A 112 3.04 -21.52 9.84
CA LEU A 112 1.62 -21.52 10.20
C LEU A 112 0.91 -22.72 9.58
N LEU A 113 0.97 -22.86 8.25
CA LEU A 113 0.29 -23.94 7.54
C LEU A 113 0.85 -25.30 7.93
N PHE A 114 2.16 -25.42 8.09
CA PHE A 114 2.78 -26.66 8.56
C PHE A 114 2.33 -27.01 9.99
N SER A 115 2.21 -26.04 10.87
CA SER A 115 1.73 -26.28 12.23
C SER A 115 0.25 -26.67 12.29
N LEU A 116 -0.56 -26.16 11.37
CA LEU A 116 -1.99 -26.46 11.29
C LEU A 116 -2.27 -27.82 10.65
N THR A 117 -1.47 -28.23 9.66
CA THR A 117 -1.80 -29.37 8.78
C THR A 117 -0.83 -30.53 8.89
N GLY A 118 0.39 -30.32 9.37
CA GLY A 118 1.49 -31.31 9.35
C GLY A 118 2.04 -31.58 7.94
N ALA A 119 1.47 -30.99 6.88
CA ALA A 119 1.79 -31.27 5.49
C ALA A 119 2.89 -30.32 4.96
N ALA A 120 4.18 -30.62 5.24
CA ALA A 120 5.31 -29.75 4.91
C ALA A 120 5.37 -29.34 3.43
N TRP A 121 5.19 -30.29 2.49
CA TRP A 121 5.28 -30.02 1.06
C TRP A 121 4.13 -29.14 0.55
N ARG A 122 2.89 -29.38 0.98
CA ARG A 122 1.74 -28.54 0.62
C ARG A 122 1.88 -27.14 1.19
N SER A 123 2.30 -27.03 2.45
CA SER A 123 2.59 -25.75 3.11
C SER A 123 3.72 -24.99 2.39
N GLY A 124 4.77 -25.73 1.98
CA GLY A 124 5.87 -25.18 1.19
C GLY A 124 5.43 -24.70 -0.18
N PHE A 125 4.53 -25.41 -0.85
CA PHE A 125 3.98 -24.99 -2.13
C PHE A 125 3.17 -23.70 -2.01
N VAL A 126 2.26 -23.60 -1.02
CA VAL A 126 1.48 -22.37 -0.78
C VAL A 126 2.39 -21.18 -0.51
N ALA A 127 3.35 -21.35 0.41
CA ALA A 127 4.30 -20.29 0.75
C ALA A 127 5.23 -19.96 -0.43
N GLY A 128 5.61 -20.96 -1.24
CA GLY A 128 6.46 -20.77 -2.42
C GLY A 128 5.77 -19.97 -3.53
N VAL A 129 4.52 -20.30 -3.86
CA VAL A 129 3.74 -19.51 -4.82
C VAL A 129 3.56 -18.08 -4.29
N PHE A 130 3.17 -17.91 -3.03
CA PHE A 130 3.04 -16.59 -2.42
C PHE A 130 4.34 -15.79 -2.44
N ALA A 131 5.49 -16.43 -2.21
CA ALA A 131 6.80 -15.79 -2.18
C ALA A 131 7.18 -15.12 -3.50
N VAL A 132 6.76 -15.71 -4.63
CA VAL A 132 7.28 -15.33 -5.95
C VAL A 132 6.20 -14.85 -6.93
N HIS A 133 4.94 -14.78 -6.50
CA HIS A 133 3.82 -14.46 -7.37
C HIS A 133 3.87 -13.00 -7.86
N PRO A 134 3.58 -12.69 -9.15
CA PRO A 134 3.57 -11.31 -9.65
C PRO A 134 2.68 -10.34 -8.86
N LEU A 135 1.55 -10.79 -8.32
CA LEU A 135 0.66 -9.98 -7.50
C LEU A 135 1.27 -9.51 -6.17
N THR A 136 2.38 -10.10 -5.71
CA THR A 136 3.06 -9.64 -4.49
C THR A 136 4.04 -8.50 -4.78
N ALA A 137 4.39 -8.27 -6.07
CA ALA A 137 5.35 -7.24 -6.46
C ALA A 137 4.92 -5.82 -6.05
N ASP A 138 3.63 -5.49 -6.20
CA ASP A 138 3.07 -4.20 -5.82
C ASP A 138 3.28 -3.89 -4.32
N SER A 139 3.17 -4.90 -3.46
CA SER A 139 3.37 -4.74 -2.01
C SER A 139 4.85 -4.76 -1.58
N VAL A 140 5.74 -5.41 -2.35
CA VAL A 140 7.14 -5.63 -1.94
C VAL A 140 8.09 -4.65 -2.62
N ALA A 141 7.88 -4.39 -3.92
CA ALA A 141 8.75 -3.54 -4.73
C ALA A 141 8.34 -2.06 -4.71
N TRP A 142 7.12 -1.73 -4.30
CA TRP A 142 6.72 -0.35 -4.06
C TRP A 142 6.88 -0.01 -2.57
N VAL A 143 7.80 0.90 -2.26
CA VAL A 143 8.23 1.15 -0.88
C VAL A 143 7.09 1.68 -0.02
N ALA A 144 6.23 2.57 -0.52
CA ALA A 144 5.08 3.12 0.21
C ALA A 144 4.08 2.02 0.64
N GLU A 145 3.97 0.92 -0.11
CA GLU A 145 3.08 -0.20 0.21
C GLU A 145 3.66 -1.22 1.22
N ARG A 146 4.76 -0.91 1.87
CA ARG A 146 5.32 -1.69 2.98
C ARG A 146 4.29 -2.02 4.07
N SER A 147 3.29 -1.17 4.24
CA SER A 147 2.17 -1.39 5.15
C SER A 147 1.52 -2.77 4.98
N ASN A 148 1.42 -3.29 3.73
CA ASN A 148 0.90 -4.62 3.44
C ASN A 148 1.79 -5.72 4.00
N VAL A 149 3.10 -5.60 3.76
CA VAL A 149 4.09 -6.61 4.15
C VAL A 149 4.21 -6.68 5.66
N LEU A 150 4.28 -5.52 6.34
CA LEU A 150 4.26 -5.44 7.80
C LEU A 150 2.99 -6.03 8.41
N CYS A 151 1.83 -5.67 7.88
CA CYS A 151 0.56 -6.21 8.32
C CYS A 151 0.53 -7.73 8.19
N ALA A 152 0.97 -8.26 7.04
CA ALA A 152 0.99 -9.70 6.80
C ALA A 152 1.96 -10.44 7.72
N LEU A 153 3.13 -9.86 8.01
CA LEU A 153 4.09 -10.44 8.95
C LEU A 153 3.47 -10.60 10.35
N PHE A 154 2.87 -9.53 10.87
CA PHE A 154 2.22 -9.57 12.18
C PHE A 154 0.93 -10.38 12.19
N TRP A 155 0.22 -10.46 11.06
CA TRP A 155 -0.90 -11.37 10.86
C TRP A 155 -0.47 -12.83 11.02
N MET A 156 0.58 -13.25 10.29
CA MET A 156 1.11 -14.62 10.39
C MET A 156 1.62 -14.91 11.80
N ALA A 157 2.33 -13.96 12.41
CA ALA A 157 2.80 -14.09 13.78
C ALA A 157 1.64 -14.22 14.78
N THR A 158 0.57 -13.44 14.62
CA THR A 158 -0.64 -13.53 15.46
C THR A 158 -1.29 -14.91 15.33
N MET A 159 -1.45 -15.42 14.11
CA MET A 159 -2.04 -16.74 13.89
C MET A 159 -1.17 -17.87 14.44
N LEU A 160 0.16 -17.79 14.28
CA LEU A 160 1.10 -18.73 14.90
C LEU A 160 1.01 -18.71 16.43
N ALA A 161 1.00 -17.52 17.03
CA ALA A 161 0.82 -17.35 18.47
C ALA A 161 -0.54 -17.89 18.94
N TYR A 162 -1.58 -17.70 18.13
CA TYR A 162 -2.91 -18.23 18.40
C TYR A 162 -2.95 -19.77 18.38
N VAL A 163 -2.26 -20.42 17.45
CA VAL A 163 -2.07 -21.87 17.46
C VAL A 163 -1.31 -22.31 18.72
N GLY A 164 -0.27 -21.55 19.12
CA GLY A 164 0.43 -21.73 20.38
C GLY A 164 -0.50 -21.63 21.59
N TYR A 165 -1.35 -20.60 21.62
CA TYR A 165 -2.39 -20.41 22.64
C TYR A 165 -3.34 -21.62 22.75
N CYS A 166 -3.82 -22.13 21.62
CA CYS A 166 -4.72 -23.29 21.59
C CYS A 166 -4.06 -24.56 22.17
N ARG A 167 -2.73 -24.65 22.15
CA ARG A 167 -1.94 -25.80 22.62
C ARG A 167 -1.30 -25.60 23.99
N ALA A 168 -1.39 -24.44 24.60
CA ALA A 168 -0.48 -23.96 25.67
C ALA A 168 -0.96 -24.24 27.10
N GLY A 169 -1.55 -25.31 27.49
CA GLY A 169 -1.81 -25.70 28.88
C GLY A 169 -1.82 -24.52 29.91
N ARG A 170 -0.92 -24.58 30.91
CA ARG A 170 -0.75 -23.56 31.97
C ARG A 170 -0.25 -22.18 31.46
N ARG A 171 0.41 -22.11 30.32
CA ARG A 171 0.95 -20.86 29.74
C ARG A 171 -0.07 -20.14 28.85
N LYS A 172 -1.31 -20.57 28.84
CA LYS A 172 -2.39 -20.04 28.01
C LYS A 172 -2.58 -18.51 28.10
N PRO A 173 -2.58 -17.85 29.28
CA PRO A 173 -2.72 -16.40 29.38
C PRO A 173 -1.58 -15.62 28.70
N ALA A 174 -0.35 -16.05 28.84
CA ALA A 174 0.80 -15.39 28.23
C ALA A 174 0.75 -15.46 26.70
N TRP A 175 0.39 -16.61 26.13
CA TRP A 175 0.19 -16.76 24.69
C TRP A 175 -0.96 -15.90 24.19
N TYR A 176 -2.03 -15.79 24.95
CA TYR A 176 -3.18 -14.95 24.60
C TYR A 176 -2.81 -13.47 24.55
N LEU A 177 -2.11 -12.96 25.58
CA LEU A 177 -1.61 -11.59 25.61
C LEU A 177 -0.65 -11.35 24.45
N PHE A 178 0.24 -12.29 24.14
CA PHE A 178 1.15 -12.19 23.00
C PHE A 178 0.38 -12.11 21.68
N CYS A 179 -0.70 -12.89 21.48
CA CYS A 179 -1.58 -12.76 20.32
C CYS A 179 -2.17 -11.35 20.20
N LEU A 180 -2.67 -10.78 21.31
CA LEU A 180 -3.27 -9.44 21.28
C LEU A 180 -2.23 -8.37 20.93
N VAL A 181 -1.03 -8.46 21.47
CA VAL A 181 0.07 -7.52 21.13
C VAL A 181 0.40 -7.59 19.64
N LEU A 182 0.60 -8.79 19.10
CA LEU A 182 0.88 -8.97 17.68
C LEU A 182 -0.28 -8.48 16.79
N PHE A 183 -1.52 -8.70 17.23
CA PHE A 183 -2.69 -8.19 16.52
C PHE A 183 -2.76 -6.67 16.51
N VAL A 184 -2.44 -6.01 17.63
CA VAL A 184 -2.34 -4.53 17.68
C VAL A 184 -1.27 -4.04 16.70
N LEU A 185 -0.11 -4.68 16.63
CA LEU A 185 0.92 -4.34 15.64
C LEU A 185 0.43 -4.51 14.20
N ALA A 186 -0.35 -5.56 13.90
CA ALA A 186 -0.98 -5.73 12.58
C ALA A 186 -1.97 -4.60 12.27
N LEU A 187 -2.81 -4.20 13.24
CA LEU A 187 -3.77 -3.10 13.11
C LEU A 187 -3.08 -1.74 12.90
N LEU A 188 -1.95 -1.51 13.57
CA LEU A 188 -1.13 -0.30 13.41
C LEU A 188 -0.37 -0.27 12.08
N ALA A 189 -0.14 -1.43 11.46
CA ALA A 189 0.48 -1.53 10.15
C ALA A 189 -0.52 -1.24 9.02
N LYS A 190 -1.70 -1.88 9.02
CA LYS A 190 -2.73 -1.66 7.98
C LYS A 190 -4.14 -2.04 8.48
N PRO A 191 -5.19 -1.27 8.12
CA PRO A 191 -6.57 -1.55 8.56
C PRO A 191 -7.15 -2.90 8.14
N VAL A 192 -6.64 -3.53 7.09
CA VAL A 192 -7.13 -4.85 6.65
C VAL A 192 -7.06 -5.90 7.76
N ALA A 193 -6.19 -5.69 8.76
CA ALA A 193 -6.08 -6.55 9.94
C ALA A 193 -7.37 -6.64 10.77
N VAL A 194 -8.34 -5.73 10.64
CA VAL A 194 -9.66 -5.81 11.32
C VAL A 194 -10.42 -7.10 10.99
N THR A 195 -10.07 -7.78 9.90
CA THR A 195 -10.70 -9.03 9.46
C THR A 195 -10.12 -10.28 10.14
N LEU A 196 -8.96 -10.17 10.81
CA LEU A 196 -8.31 -11.32 11.45
C LEU A 196 -9.18 -12.06 12.48
N PRO A 197 -9.98 -11.40 13.35
CA PRO A 197 -10.84 -12.10 14.29
C PRO A 197 -11.83 -13.06 13.62
N VAL A 198 -12.35 -12.69 12.43
CA VAL A 198 -13.26 -13.54 11.65
C VAL A 198 -12.51 -14.75 11.07
N VAL A 199 -11.27 -14.53 10.60
CA VAL A 199 -10.41 -15.62 10.11
C VAL A 199 -10.02 -16.57 11.24
N LEU A 200 -9.77 -16.07 12.46
CA LEU A 200 -9.53 -16.91 13.64
C LEU A 200 -10.75 -17.76 14.01
N LEU A 201 -11.97 -17.18 13.94
CA LEU A 201 -13.21 -17.95 14.14
C LEU A 201 -13.38 -19.05 13.09
N ALA A 202 -13.10 -18.74 11.83
CA ALA A 202 -13.13 -19.74 10.76
C ALA A 202 -12.07 -20.84 10.98
N ALA A 203 -10.88 -20.48 11.46
CA ALA A 203 -9.84 -21.44 11.82
C ALA A 203 -10.27 -22.35 13.00
N ASP A 204 -10.87 -21.78 14.06
CA ASP A 204 -11.40 -22.54 15.20
C ASP A 204 -12.44 -23.57 14.76
N TRP A 205 -13.28 -23.19 13.79
CA TRP A 205 -14.35 -24.06 13.32
C TRP A 205 -13.88 -25.13 12.33
N LEU A 206 -13.08 -24.76 11.33
CA LEU A 206 -12.76 -25.61 10.17
C LEU A 206 -11.43 -26.36 10.28
N VAL A 207 -10.49 -25.84 11.11
CA VAL A 207 -9.09 -26.32 11.12
C VAL A 207 -8.66 -26.78 12.51
N LEU A 208 -8.98 -26.02 13.57
CA LEU A 208 -8.56 -26.31 14.95
C LEU A 208 -9.56 -27.21 15.71
N ASP A 209 -10.68 -27.51 15.11
CA ASP A 209 -11.74 -28.40 15.62
C ASP A 209 -12.27 -28.01 17.02
N ARG A 210 -12.15 -26.72 17.40
CA ARG A 210 -12.52 -26.24 18.74
C ARG A 210 -14.02 -26.31 19.03
N PHE A 211 -14.84 -26.48 18.02
CA PHE A 211 -16.30 -26.67 18.11
C PHE A 211 -16.74 -28.14 17.97
N LYS A 212 -15.82 -29.09 17.87
CA LYS A 212 -16.14 -30.51 17.86
C LYS A 212 -16.16 -31.10 19.26
N LYS A 213 -17.02 -32.10 19.45
CA LYS A 213 -17.11 -32.87 20.69
C LYS A 213 -15.74 -33.51 21.00
N ASN A 214 -15.27 -33.38 22.24
CA ASN A 214 -14.02 -34.01 22.64
C ASN A 214 -14.17 -35.54 22.64
N PRO A 215 -13.47 -36.26 21.77
CA PRO A 215 -13.64 -37.72 21.64
C PRO A 215 -13.21 -38.47 22.92
N ALA A 216 -12.28 -37.93 23.71
CA ALA A 216 -11.76 -38.59 24.91
C ALA A 216 -12.69 -38.43 26.14
N THR A 217 -13.40 -37.29 26.24
CA THR A 217 -14.24 -36.99 27.42
C THR A 217 -15.74 -37.03 27.13
N GLY A 218 -16.12 -37.13 25.84
CA GLY A 218 -17.54 -37.05 25.43
C GLY A 218 -18.18 -35.67 25.63
N ARG A 219 -17.43 -34.67 26.12
CA ARG A 219 -17.96 -33.35 26.49
C ARG A 219 -18.26 -32.53 25.23
N GLN A 220 -19.44 -31.90 25.20
CA GLN A 220 -19.80 -30.95 24.15
C GLN A 220 -18.82 -29.75 24.24
N PRO A 221 -18.43 -29.17 23.09
CA PRO A 221 -17.58 -27.98 23.09
C PRO A 221 -18.33 -26.83 23.76
N ASP A 222 -17.64 -26.10 24.63
CA ASP A 222 -18.13 -24.84 25.16
C ASP A 222 -18.01 -23.77 24.09
N PHE A 223 -19.11 -23.50 23.41
CA PHE A 223 -19.19 -22.51 22.33
C PHE A 223 -18.88 -21.08 22.82
N TRP A 224 -19.47 -20.72 23.97
CA TRP A 224 -19.36 -19.36 24.52
C TRP A 224 -17.94 -18.94 24.93
N PRO A 225 -17.10 -19.76 25.58
CA PRO A 225 -15.72 -19.41 25.84
C PRO A 225 -14.92 -19.13 24.57
N VAL A 226 -15.11 -19.92 23.50
CA VAL A 226 -14.41 -19.72 22.23
C VAL A 226 -14.81 -18.40 21.56
N LEU A 227 -16.08 -18.01 21.64
CA LEU A 227 -16.54 -16.69 21.20
C LEU A 227 -16.05 -15.57 22.12
N GLY A 228 -16.10 -15.76 23.43
CA GLY A 228 -15.63 -14.81 24.42
C GLY A 228 -14.18 -14.41 24.23
N GLU A 229 -13.34 -15.38 23.84
CA GLU A 229 -11.93 -15.15 23.50
C GLU A 229 -11.74 -14.18 22.29
N LYS A 230 -12.76 -14.00 21.46
CA LYS A 230 -12.67 -13.09 20.29
C LYS A 230 -13.10 -11.66 20.62
N ILE A 231 -13.81 -11.44 21.76
CA ILE A 231 -14.30 -10.10 22.13
C ILE A 231 -13.19 -9.05 22.17
N PRO A 232 -12.03 -9.26 22.83
CA PRO A 232 -10.95 -8.28 22.81
C PRO A 232 -10.43 -7.98 21.41
N PHE A 233 -10.31 -9.00 20.54
CA PHE A 233 -9.91 -8.81 19.15
C PHE A 233 -10.94 -7.98 18.37
N LEU A 234 -12.24 -8.27 18.56
CA LEU A 234 -13.32 -7.54 17.90
C LEU A 234 -13.42 -6.09 18.38
N VAL A 235 -13.21 -5.85 19.68
CA VAL A 235 -13.16 -4.48 20.23
C VAL A 235 -12.01 -3.68 19.60
N LEU A 236 -10.80 -4.24 19.57
CA LEU A 236 -9.63 -3.59 18.95
C LEU A 236 -9.85 -3.35 17.44
N ALA A 237 -10.42 -4.33 16.74
CA ALA A 237 -10.78 -4.19 15.32
C ALA A 237 -11.84 -3.10 15.11
N GLY A 238 -12.87 -3.05 15.96
CA GLY A 238 -13.91 -2.03 15.91
C GLY A 238 -13.39 -0.61 16.16
N LEU A 239 -12.50 -0.44 17.16
CA LEU A 239 -11.83 0.84 17.42
C LEU A 239 -11.01 1.29 16.22
N ARG A 240 -10.25 0.38 15.59
CA ARG A 240 -9.46 0.69 14.40
C ARG A 240 -10.32 1.02 13.19
N ALA A 241 -11.40 0.27 12.96
CA ALA A 241 -12.35 0.54 11.87
C ALA A 241 -13.06 1.89 12.08
N GLY A 242 -13.49 2.18 13.31
CA GLY A 242 -14.08 3.47 13.67
C GLY A 242 -13.15 4.65 13.43
N ALA A 243 -11.88 4.52 13.79
CA ALA A 243 -10.87 5.55 13.52
C ALA A 243 -10.75 5.85 12.02
N ASN A 244 -10.79 4.83 11.15
CA ASN A 244 -10.72 5.02 9.69
C ASN A 244 -11.94 5.75 9.09
N ILE A 245 -13.08 5.75 9.77
CA ILE A 245 -14.28 6.44 9.32
C ILE A 245 -14.34 7.85 9.92
N ILE A 246 -14.12 7.95 11.24
CA ILE A 246 -14.31 9.20 11.99
C ILE A 246 -13.22 10.23 11.64
N VAL A 247 -11.97 9.79 11.54
CA VAL A 247 -10.83 10.70 11.34
C VAL A 247 -10.93 11.48 10.02
N PRO A 248 -11.11 10.86 8.85
CA PRO A 248 -11.25 11.60 7.59
C PRO A 248 -12.43 12.57 7.59
N VAL A 249 -13.54 12.22 8.25
CA VAL A 249 -14.70 13.10 8.38
C VAL A 249 -14.37 14.30 9.26
N ALA A 250 -13.72 14.07 10.40
CA ALA A 250 -13.39 15.14 11.37
C ALA A 250 -12.30 16.09 10.84
N THR A 251 -11.39 15.62 10.00
CA THR A 251 -10.30 16.43 9.40
C THR A 251 -10.69 17.06 8.06
N GLY A 252 -11.90 16.81 7.54
CA GLY A 252 -12.32 17.30 6.23
C GLY A 252 -11.61 16.66 5.04
N THR A 253 -10.83 15.60 5.27
CA THR A 253 -10.13 14.84 4.22
C THR A 253 -11.00 13.76 3.57
N ALA A 254 -12.21 13.53 4.11
CA ALA A 254 -13.18 12.65 3.50
C ALA A 254 -13.63 13.22 2.16
N VAL A 255 -13.30 12.54 1.06
CA VAL A 255 -13.81 12.91 -0.25
C VAL A 255 -15.32 12.72 -0.27
N SER A 256 -16.02 13.79 -0.63
CA SER A 256 -17.47 13.78 -0.81
C SER A 256 -17.91 12.59 -1.68
N ALA A 257 -18.95 11.88 -1.25
CA ALA A 257 -19.61 10.83 -2.03
C ALA A 257 -20.12 11.33 -3.41
N ALA A 258 -20.08 12.65 -3.63
CA ALA A 258 -20.45 13.30 -4.89
C ALA A 258 -19.58 12.87 -6.08
N HIS A 259 -18.33 12.42 -5.87
CA HIS A 259 -17.44 12.08 -6.98
C HIS A 259 -17.63 10.65 -7.50
N THR A 260 -18.07 9.70 -6.65
CA THR A 260 -18.33 8.31 -7.07
C THR A 260 -19.59 7.80 -6.37
N PRO A 261 -20.71 7.63 -7.08
CA PRO A 261 -21.98 7.18 -6.51
C PRO A 261 -21.83 5.84 -5.76
N THR A 262 -22.48 5.73 -4.60
CA THR A 262 -22.42 4.51 -3.76
C THR A 262 -22.80 3.24 -4.52
N GLY A 263 -23.85 3.32 -5.37
CA GLY A 263 -24.25 2.19 -6.22
C GLY A 263 -23.17 1.73 -7.18
N LEU A 264 -22.41 2.65 -7.76
CA LEU A 264 -21.28 2.34 -8.64
C LEU A 264 -20.14 1.66 -7.86
N ARG A 265 -19.86 2.09 -6.63
CA ARG A 265 -18.84 1.46 -5.76
C ARG A 265 -19.21 0.02 -5.44
N PHE A 266 -20.46 -0.24 -5.04
CA PHE A 266 -20.93 -1.60 -4.78
C PHE A 266 -20.87 -2.47 -6.02
N ALA A 267 -21.35 -1.97 -7.15
CA ALA A 267 -21.31 -2.70 -8.42
C ALA A 267 -19.87 -3.03 -8.84
N ASN A 268 -18.95 -2.07 -8.71
CA ASN A 268 -17.54 -2.28 -9.01
C ASN A 268 -16.91 -3.26 -8.02
N GLY A 269 -17.12 -3.08 -6.71
CA GLY A 269 -16.57 -3.94 -5.67
C GLY A 269 -16.90 -5.42 -5.88
N LEU A 270 -18.14 -5.73 -6.32
CA LEU A 270 -18.53 -7.10 -6.67
C LEU A 270 -17.90 -7.55 -7.99
N ALA A 271 -17.91 -6.68 -9.01
CA ALA A 271 -17.42 -7.02 -10.35
C ALA A 271 -15.90 -7.30 -10.39
N VAL A 272 -15.11 -6.74 -9.47
CA VAL A 272 -13.65 -6.96 -9.43
C VAL A 272 -13.25 -8.28 -8.76
N ILE A 273 -14.11 -8.92 -7.97
CA ILE A 273 -13.77 -10.18 -7.28
C ILE A 273 -13.37 -11.29 -8.27
N PRO A 274 -14.15 -11.59 -9.32
CA PRO A 274 -13.74 -12.55 -10.34
C PRO A 274 -12.46 -12.13 -11.07
N VAL A 275 -12.19 -10.83 -11.21
CA VAL A 275 -10.95 -10.33 -11.82
C VAL A 275 -9.75 -10.68 -10.94
N TYR A 276 -9.85 -10.51 -9.63
CA TYR A 276 -8.80 -10.93 -8.69
C TYR A 276 -8.56 -12.44 -8.72
N ILE A 277 -9.65 -13.24 -8.75
CA ILE A 277 -9.53 -14.71 -8.89
C ILE A 277 -8.81 -15.05 -10.19
N ARG A 278 -9.19 -14.44 -11.31
CA ARG A 278 -8.51 -14.67 -12.62
C ARG A 278 -7.03 -14.32 -12.54
N ARG A 279 -6.68 -13.14 -11.98
CA ARG A 279 -5.29 -12.68 -11.89
C ARG A 279 -4.41 -13.54 -11.00
N MET A 280 -4.99 -14.21 -10.04
CA MET A 280 -4.30 -15.21 -9.24
C MET A 280 -3.77 -16.39 -10.10
N PHE A 281 -4.54 -16.83 -11.11
CA PHE A 281 -4.15 -17.95 -11.98
C PHE A 281 -3.49 -17.50 -13.28
N ALA A 282 -3.75 -16.28 -13.70
CA ALA A 282 -3.27 -15.69 -14.94
C ALA A 282 -2.84 -14.22 -14.67
N PRO A 283 -1.66 -14.00 -14.06
CA PRO A 283 -1.19 -12.68 -13.59
C PRO A 283 -0.58 -11.85 -14.73
N TYR A 284 -1.36 -11.56 -15.75
CA TYR A 284 -1.06 -10.61 -16.81
C TYR A 284 -1.92 -9.35 -16.64
N ASP A 285 -1.57 -8.27 -17.31
CA ASP A 285 -2.27 -6.98 -17.25
C ASP A 285 -2.31 -6.39 -15.82
N LEU A 286 -1.17 -6.48 -15.10
CA LEU A 286 -1.00 -5.91 -13.78
C LEU A 286 -0.55 -4.44 -13.90
N SER A 287 -1.10 -3.58 -13.00
CA SER A 287 -0.88 -2.14 -13.01
C SER A 287 -0.91 -1.57 -11.60
N ILE A 288 -0.09 -0.56 -11.34
CA ILE A 288 -0.06 0.15 -10.06
C ILE A 288 -1.39 0.89 -9.77
N TYR A 289 -2.13 1.29 -10.81
CA TYR A 289 -3.37 2.03 -10.66
C TYR A 289 -4.39 1.65 -11.74
N TYR A 290 -5.62 1.36 -11.34
CA TYR A 290 -6.75 1.09 -12.22
C TYR A 290 -7.80 2.18 -12.04
N PRO A 291 -8.06 3.00 -13.07
CA PRO A 291 -9.03 4.07 -12.98
C PRO A 291 -10.44 3.52 -12.74
N PHE A 292 -11.23 4.27 -11.98
CA PHE A 292 -12.63 3.91 -11.74
C PHE A 292 -13.42 4.03 -13.07
N PRO A 293 -14.26 3.04 -13.41
CA PRO A 293 -15.07 3.10 -14.61
C PRO A 293 -16.23 4.08 -14.41
N ASP A 294 -16.65 4.75 -15.49
CA ASP A 294 -17.83 5.64 -15.47
C ASP A 294 -19.12 4.86 -15.18
N THR A 295 -19.19 3.61 -15.65
CA THR A 295 -20.33 2.71 -15.45
C THR A 295 -19.88 1.27 -15.30
N VAL A 296 -20.66 0.48 -14.56
CA VAL A 296 -20.50 -0.98 -14.46
C VAL A 296 -21.75 -1.66 -14.97
N ALA A 297 -21.63 -2.46 -16.03
CA ALA A 297 -22.77 -3.21 -16.56
C ALA A 297 -23.33 -4.17 -15.49
N LEU A 298 -24.64 -4.08 -15.23
CA LEU A 298 -25.31 -4.77 -14.11
C LEU A 298 -25.14 -6.30 -14.13
N TRP A 299 -24.95 -6.90 -15.31
CA TRP A 299 -24.71 -8.33 -15.38
C TRP A 299 -23.39 -8.77 -14.71
N LYS A 300 -22.37 -7.88 -14.65
CA LYS A 300 -21.07 -8.20 -14.03
C LYS A 300 -21.18 -8.44 -12.51
N PRO A 301 -21.73 -7.50 -11.71
CA PRO A 301 -21.95 -7.76 -10.29
C PRO A 301 -22.96 -8.89 -10.02
N ALA A 302 -23.98 -9.05 -10.87
CA ALA A 302 -24.93 -10.16 -10.76
C ALA A 302 -24.26 -11.52 -10.99
N ALA A 303 -23.45 -11.66 -12.02
CA ALA A 303 -22.69 -12.88 -12.30
C ALA A 303 -21.65 -13.16 -11.19
N ALA A 304 -21.00 -12.12 -10.66
CA ALA A 304 -20.11 -12.27 -9.52
C ALA A 304 -20.82 -12.78 -8.27
N LEU A 305 -21.98 -12.22 -7.91
CA LEU A 305 -22.79 -12.69 -6.79
C LEU A 305 -23.21 -14.15 -6.98
N LEU A 306 -23.68 -14.52 -8.17
CA LEU A 306 -24.07 -15.90 -8.48
C LEU A 306 -22.87 -16.84 -8.32
N LEU A 307 -21.72 -16.50 -8.89
CA LEU A 307 -20.48 -17.27 -8.74
C LEU A 307 -20.12 -17.47 -7.27
N LEU A 308 -20.09 -16.38 -6.50
CA LEU A 308 -19.76 -16.42 -5.08
C LEU A 308 -20.76 -17.29 -4.28
N ALA A 309 -22.06 -17.15 -4.55
CA ALA A 309 -23.09 -17.93 -3.89
C ALA A 309 -22.96 -19.43 -4.21
N VAL A 310 -22.80 -19.78 -5.49
CA VAL A 310 -22.65 -21.17 -5.94
C VAL A 310 -21.39 -21.81 -5.36
N VAL A 311 -20.22 -21.15 -5.47
CA VAL A 311 -18.96 -21.69 -4.94
C VAL A 311 -19.04 -21.84 -3.42
N THR A 312 -19.58 -20.83 -2.72
CA THR A 312 -19.70 -20.87 -1.25
C THR A 312 -20.65 -22.00 -0.82
N ALA A 313 -21.81 -22.14 -1.45
CA ALA A 313 -22.78 -23.20 -1.15
C ALA A 313 -22.17 -24.59 -1.40
N LEU A 314 -21.47 -24.79 -2.55
CA LEU A 314 -20.79 -26.04 -2.87
C LEU A 314 -19.73 -26.39 -1.80
N LEU A 315 -18.87 -25.43 -1.43
CA LEU A 315 -17.83 -25.65 -0.43
C LEU A 315 -18.42 -25.90 0.96
N PHE A 316 -19.53 -25.26 1.30
CA PHE A 316 -20.28 -25.53 2.53
C PHE A 316 -20.86 -26.94 2.54
N TYR A 317 -21.40 -27.40 1.42
CA TYR A 317 -21.87 -28.79 1.26
C TYR A 317 -20.71 -29.78 1.44
N LEU A 318 -19.55 -29.48 0.86
CA LEU A 318 -18.35 -30.30 0.93
C LEU A 318 -17.52 -30.14 2.21
N ARG A 319 -17.89 -29.26 3.15
CA ARG A 319 -17.07 -28.83 4.30
C ARG A 319 -16.53 -29.96 5.17
N ARG A 320 -17.27 -31.07 5.31
CA ARG A 320 -16.83 -32.21 6.11
C ARG A 320 -15.62 -32.94 5.50
N LYS A 321 -15.49 -32.92 4.15
CA LYS A 321 -14.40 -33.56 3.39
C LYS A 321 -13.31 -32.58 2.96
N LYS A 322 -13.64 -31.29 2.87
CA LYS A 322 -12.80 -30.25 2.28
C LYS A 322 -12.77 -28.97 3.18
N SER A 323 -12.60 -29.16 4.49
CA SER A 323 -12.63 -28.06 5.46
C SER A 323 -11.57 -26.97 5.18
N LEU A 324 -10.33 -27.38 4.80
CA LEU A 324 -9.26 -26.44 4.46
C LEU A 324 -9.52 -25.67 3.15
N VAL A 325 -10.24 -26.26 2.19
CA VAL A 325 -10.65 -25.54 0.96
C VAL A 325 -11.66 -24.46 1.31
N LEU A 326 -12.66 -24.79 2.12
CA LEU A 326 -13.64 -23.80 2.62
C LEU A 326 -12.94 -22.71 3.47
N PHE A 327 -12.00 -23.08 4.33
CA PHE A 327 -11.24 -22.13 5.13
C PHE A 327 -10.47 -21.15 4.24
N GLY A 328 -9.77 -21.63 3.23
CA GLY A 328 -9.06 -20.77 2.28
C GLY A 328 -9.99 -19.83 1.51
N TRP A 329 -11.16 -20.33 1.09
CA TRP A 329 -12.17 -19.52 0.42
C TRP A 329 -12.74 -18.42 1.32
N LEU A 330 -13.09 -18.75 2.57
CA LEU A 330 -13.59 -17.78 3.55
C LEU A 330 -12.49 -16.76 3.93
N TRP A 331 -11.23 -17.20 4.05
CA TRP A 331 -10.10 -16.29 4.21
C TRP A 331 -10.06 -15.26 3.08
N PHE A 332 -10.05 -15.72 1.81
CA PHE A 332 -10.03 -14.85 0.64
C PHE A 332 -11.14 -13.81 0.69
N LEU A 333 -12.38 -14.25 0.85
CA LEU A 333 -13.53 -13.36 0.86
C LEU A 333 -13.48 -12.37 2.03
N THR A 334 -13.21 -12.85 3.24
CA THR A 334 -13.21 -12.02 4.45
C THR A 334 -12.14 -10.93 4.37
N VAL A 335 -10.92 -11.29 3.95
CA VAL A 335 -9.79 -10.35 3.93
C VAL A 335 -9.90 -9.36 2.78
N LEU A 336 -10.61 -9.72 1.70
CA LEU A 336 -10.82 -8.85 0.55
C LEU A 336 -11.87 -7.75 0.82
N VAL A 337 -12.87 -7.99 1.68
CA VAL A 337 -14.00 -7.06 1.91
C VAL A 337 -13.59 -5.61 2.19
N PRO A 338 -12.63 -5.30 3.10
CA PRO A 338 -12.27 -3.91 3.38
C PRO A 338 -11.64 -3.18 2.20
N THR A 339 -11.11 -3.91 1.21
CA THR A 339 -10.38 -3.36 0.07
C THR A 339 -11.25 -3.17 -1.17
N LEU A 340 -12.52 -3.58 -1.12
CA LEU A 340 -13.47 -3.45 -2.23
C LEU A 340 -13.97 -2.02 -2.47
N GLY A 341 -13.48 -1.03 -1.72
CA GLY A 341 -13.84 0.37 -1.91
C GLY A 341 -15.28 0.72 -1.48
N LEU A 342 -15.89 -0.09 -0.60
CA LEU A 342 -17.24 0.16 -0.09
C LEU A 342 -17.28 1.37 0.84
N ILE A 343 -16.23 1.55 1.65
CA ILE A 343 -16.01 2.71 2.52
C ILE A 343 -14.74 3.38 2.03
N GLN A 344 -14.85 4.59 1.49
CA GLN A 344 -13.72 5.30 0.88
C GLN A 344 -13.50 6.65 1.55
N SER A 345 -12.21 6.96 1.79
CA SER A 345 -11.71 8.31 2.01
C SER A 345 -10.66 8.59 0.93
N GLY A 346 -10.87 9.62 0.11
CA GLY A 346 -9.93 10.01 -0.95
C GLY A 346 -10.20 9.38 -2.34
N PRO A 347 -9.40 9.77 -3.35
CA PRO A 347 -9.43 9.19 -4.68
C PRO A 347 -8.97 7.74 -4.62
N TRP A 348 -9.90 6.80 -4.76
CA TRP A 348 -9.66 5.37 -4.65
C TRP A 348 -9.59 4.73 -6.03
N PRO A 349 -8.68 3.81 -6.30
CA PRO A 349 -8.69 3.05 -7.55
C PRO A 349 -9.89 2.10 -7.60
N ALA A 350 -10.31 1.73 -8.80
CA ALA A 350 -11.35 0.70 -8.99
C ALA A 350 -10.95 -0.65 -8.37
N MET A 351 -9.67 -0.94 -8.41
CA MET A 351 -8.99 -2.08 -7.81
C MET A 351 -7.49 -1.79 -7.72
N ALA A 352 -6.74 -2.57 -6.93
CA ALA A 352 -5.28 -2.50 -6.86
C ALA A 352 -4.70 -3.89 -6.64
N ASP A 353 -3.53 -4.17 -7.22
CA ASP A 353 -2.92 -5.49 -7.13
C ASP A 353 -2.45 -5.79 -5.70
N HIS A 354 -1.99 -4.78 -4.96
CA HIS A 354 -1.62 -4.92 -3.54
C HIS A 354 -2.81 -5.24 -2.60
N PHE A 355 -4.05 -5.01 -3.03
CA PHE A 355 -5.23 -5.36 -2.21
C PHE A 355 -5.39 -6.87 -2.02
N VAL A 356 -4.83 -7.68 -2.91
CA VAL A 356 -4.92 -9.14 -2.80
C VAL A 356 -3.71 -9.80 -2.13
N TYR A 357 -2.74 -9.04 -1.63
CA TYR A 357 -1.54 -9.57 -0.98
C TYR A 357 -1.86 -10.57 0.14
N LEU A 358 -2.72 -10.23 1.09
CA LEU A 358 -3.20 -11.16 2.13
C LEU A 358 -4.32 -12.10 1.66
N PRO A 359 -5.33 -11.62 0.90
CA PRO A 359 -6.42 -12.48 0.43
C PRO A 359 -5.94 -13.66 -0.43
N MET A 360 -4.94 -13.46 -1.31
CA MET A 360 -4.49 -14.52 -2.22
C MET A 360 -3.99 -15.78 -1.52
N ILE A 361 -3.49 -15.66 -0.28
CA ILE A 361 -3.08 -16.81 0.53
C ILE A 361 -4.22 -17.81 0.67
N GLY A 362 -5.44 -17.31 0.90
CA GLY A 362 -6.64 -18.15 1.00
C GLY A 362 -6.95 -18.90 -0.30
N LEU A 363 -6.80 -18.26 -1.47
CA LEU A 363 -7.03 -18.91 -2.76
C LEU A 363 -5.95 -19.96 -3.07
N ILE A 364 -4.67 -19.67 -2.80
CA ILE A 364 -3.58 -20.64 -2.99
C ILE A 364 -3.80 -21.84 -2.08
N LEU A 365 -4.17 -21.58 -0.81
CA LEU A 365 -4.50 -22.64 0.15
C LEU A 365 -5.66 -23.51 -0.39
N ALA A 366 -6.77 -22.90 -0.79
CA ALA A 366 -7.93 -23.63 -1.31
C ALA A 366 -7.55 -24.47 -2.54
N ALA A 367 -6.85 -23.89 -3.51
CA ALA A 367 -6.41 -24.58 -4.72
C ALA A 367 -5.50 -25.78 -4.39
N THR A 368 -4.59 -25.62 -3.41
CA THR A 368 -3.66 -26.68 -3.00
C THR A 368 -4.39 -27.86 -2.35
N TRP A 369 -5.40 -27.61 -1.51
CA TRP A 369 -6.13 -28.66 -0.78
C TRP A 369 -7.32 -29.25 -1.55
N ILE A 370 -7.64 -28.73 -2.74
CA ILE A 370 -8.54 -29.42 -3.70
C ILE A 370 -7.90 -30.73 -4.20
N VAL A 371 -6.56 -30.73 -4.39
CA VAL A 371 -5.81 -31.92 -4.83
C VAL A 371 -5.94 -33.04 -3.79
N PRO A 372 -6.33 -34.27 -4.19
CA PRO A 372 -6.47 -35.40 -3.27
C PRO A 372 -5.14 -35.73 -2.56
N GLU A 373 -5.24 -36.19 -1.31
CA GLU A 373 -4.07 -36.54 -0.52
C GLU A 373 -3.32 -37.73 -1.09
N GLU A 374 -4.08 -38.68 -1.63
CA GLU A 374 -3.56 -39.88 -2.30
C GLU A 374 -2.63 -39.55 -3.48
N TRP A 375 -2.80 -38.38 -4.11
CA TRP A 375 -1.97 -37.93 -5.22
C TRP A 375 -0.66 -37.25 -4.77
N THR A 376 -0.56 -36.94 -3.51
CA THR A 376 0.61 -36.22 -2.95
C THR A 376 1.41 -37.05 -1.94
N SER A 377 0.91 -38.25 -1.59
CA SER A 377 1.56 -39.14 -0.63
C SER A 377 2.81 -39.78 -1.25
N PRO A 378 3.92 -39.87 -0.50
CA PRO A 378 5.15 -40.54 -0.97
C PRO A 378 4.86 -41.98 -1.44
N GLY A 379 5.33 -42.34 -2.63
CA GLY A 379 5.13 -43.67 -3.22
C GLY A 379 3.86 -43.81 -4.05
N ALA A 380 2.93 -42.86 -4.03
CA ALA A 380 1.78 -42.88 -4.94
C ALA A 380 2.22 -42.61 -6.39
N GLY A 381 1.66 -43.36 -7.34
CA GLY A 381 1.99 -43.18 -8.77
C GLY A 381 1.85 -41.76 -9.28
N PRO A 382 0.77 -41.00 -8.92
CA PRO A 382 0.60 -39.61 -9.34
C PRO A 382 1.55 -38.61 -8.64
N ALA A 383 2.11 -38.92 -7.46
CA ALA A 383 2.85 -37.98 -6.62
C ALA A 383 4.03 -37.32 -7.35
N ARG A 384 4.72 -38.07 -8.21
CA ARG A 384 5.82 -37.56 -9.04
C ARG A 384 5.35 -36.46 -9.98
N TYR A 385 4.23 -36.68 -10.66
CA TYR A 385 3.68 -35.69 -11.62
C TYR A 385 3.15 -34.47 -10.91
N VAL A 386 2.46 -34.64 -9.78
CA VAL A 386 1.98 -33.51 -8.95
C VAL A 386 3.14 -32.68 -8.45
N SER A 387 4.25 -33.30 -8.02
CA SER A 387 5.45 -32.58 -7.57
C SER A 387 6.11 -31.82 -8.72
N ILE A 388 6.22 -32.41 -9.91
CA ILE A 388 6.76 -31.73 -11.10
C ILE A 388 5.91 -30.51 -11.46
N ILE A 389 4.57 -30.67 -11.50
CA ILE A 389 3.65 -29.58 -11.79
C ILE A 389 3.77 -28.48 -10.73
N ALA A 390 3.82 -28.83 -9.44
CA ALA A 390 3.96 -27.87 -8.36
C ALA A 390 5.26 -27.05 -8.47
N ILE A 391 6.39 -27.71 -8.75
CA ILE A 391 7.67 -27.04 -8.99
C ILE A 391 7.57 -26.15 -10.24
N ALA A 392 7.00 -26.65 -11.33
CA ALA A 392 6.83 -25.87 -12.55
C ALA A 392 5.98 -24.60 -12.30
N VAL A 393 4.90 -24.69 -11.53
CA VAL A 393 4.06 -23.55 -11.16
C VAL A 393 4.88 -22.52 -10.38
N VAL A 394 5.65 -22.94 -9.35
CA VAL A 394 6.49 -22.01 -8.58
C VAL A 394 7.55 -21.35 -9.46
N VAL A 395 8.19 -22.11 -10.36
CA VAL A 395 9.22 -21.56 -11.26
C VAL A 395 8.60 -20.59 -12.27
N VAL A 396 7.49 -20.96 -12.91
CA VAL A 396 6.83 -20.08 -13.90
C VAL A 396 6.32 -18.81 -13.25
N THR A 397 5.66 -18.90 -12.09
CA THR A 397 5.22 -17.71 -11.35
C THR A 397 6.40 -16.88 -10.86
N GLY A 398 7.51 -17.52 -10.46
CA GLY A 398 8.73 -16.82 -10.04
C GLY A 398 9.40 -16.07 -11.19
N VAL A 399 9.50 -16.66 -12.36
CA VAL A 399 9.99 -16.00 -13.58
C VAL A 399 9.09 -14.82 -13.93
N ALA A 400 7.77 -15.02 -13.93
CA ALA A 400 6.81 -13.95 -14.19
C ALA A 400 6.92 -12.83 -13.14
N GLY A 401 7.03 -13.19 -11.84
CA GLY A 401 7.23 -12.24 -10.75
C GLY A 401 8.52 -11.43 -10.88
N PHE A 402 9.63 -12.09 -11.23
CA PHE A 402 10.91 -11.42 -11.45
C PHE A 402 10.84 -10.37 -12.57
N PHE A 403 10.22 -10.72 -13.71
CA PHE A 403 10.06 -9.76 -14.82
C PHE A 403 9.05 -8.68 -14.50
N HIS A 404 7.94 -9.01 -13.81
CA HIS A 404 6.95 -8.02 -13.43
C HIS A 404 7.51 -7.00 -12.42
N THR A 405 8.33 -7.44 -11.46
CA THR A 405 9.00 -6.57 -10.49
C THR A 405 9.85 -5.48 -11.15
N ARG A 406 10.39 -5.72 -12.35
CA ARG A 406 11.18 -4.72 -13.10
C ARG A 406 10.40 -3.46 -13.48
N HIS A 407 9.08 -3.53 -13.57
CA HIS A 407 8.27 -2.34 -13.82
C HIS A 407 8.36 -1.32 -12.67
N TYR A 408 8.68 -1.78 -11.44
CA TYR A 408 8.87 -0.93 -10.26
C TYR A 408 10.26 -0.28 -10.17
N ARG A 409 11.09 -0.40 -11.22
CA ARG A 409 12.46 0.13 -11.22
C ARG A 409 12.52 1.65 -11.01
N ASN A 410 11.60 2.39 -11.58
CA ASN A 410 11.44 3.84 -11.44
C ASN A 410 10.05 4.29 -11.92
N SER A 411 9.74 5.58 -11.70
CA SER A 411 8.45 6.17 -12.06
C SER A 411 8.08 6.02 -13.54
N ILE A 412 9.06 6.09 -14.46
CA ILE A 412 8.77 5.96 -15.89
C ILE A 412 8.29 4.55 -16.21
N THR A 413 9.06 3.53 -15.82
CA THR A 413 8.74 2.14 -16.18
C THR A 413 7.41 1.67 -15.61
N ILE A 414 7.04 2.12 -14.40
CA ILE A 414 5.77 1.72 -13.78
C ILE A 414 4.57 2.43 -14.40
N PHE A 415 4.69 3.73 -14.71
CA PHE A 415 3.61 4.46 -15.35
C PHE A 415 3.45 4.10 -16.83
N GLU A 416 4.54 3.76 -17.54
CA GLU A 416 4.46 3.18 -18.90
C GLU A 416 3.67 1.87 -18.90
N GLN A 417 3.95 0.98 -17.92
CA GLN A 417 3.18 -0.26 -17.75
C GLN A 417 1.71 0.05 -17.43
N ALA A 418 1.44 1.02 -16.55
CA ALA A 418 0.07 1.41 -16.21
C ALA A 418 -0.70 1.94 -17.43
N VAL A 419 -0.09 2.80 -18.25
CA VAL A 419 -0.69 3.30 -19.50
C VAL A 419 -0.91 2.17 -20.51
N LYS A 420 0.05 1.24 -20.64
CA LYS A 420 -0.06 0.06 -21.52
C LYS A 420 -1.25 -0.82 -21.16
N VAL A 421 -1.45 -1.09 -19.86
CA VAL A 421 -2.48 -2.01 -19.36
C VAL A 421 -3.86 -1.37 -19.38
N THR A 422 -3.97 -0.09 -19.00
CA THR A 422 -5.26 0.55 -18.74
C THR A 422 -5.70 1.51 -19.85
N GLY A 423 -4.79 1.90 -20.75
CA GLY A 423 -5.04 2.78 -21.90
C GLY A 423 -5.44 4.20 -21.50
N ARG A 424 -6.69 4.39 -21.08
CA ARG A 424 -7.27 5.69 -20.68
C ARG A 424 -7.08 5.92 -19.17
N ASN A 425 -5.87 6.22 -18.76
CA ASN A 425 -5.52 6.42 -17.35
C ASN A 425 -4.92 7.82 -17.16
N PHE A 426 -5.78 8.76 -16.76
CA PHE A 426 -5.38 10.14 -16.45
C PHE A 426 -4.24 10.18 -15.44
N PHE A 427 -4.34 9.38 -14.39
CA PHE A 427 -3.38 9.33 -13.30
C PHE A 427 -2.00 8.86 -13.79
N ALA A 428 -1.95 7.75 -14.53
CA ALA A 428 -0.70 7.22 -15.07
C ALA A 428 -0.07 8.16 -16.12
N LEU A 429 -0.89 8.82 -16.95
CA LEU A 429 -0.39 9.81 -17.92
C LEU A 429 0.21 11.02 -17.20
N THR A 430 -0.45 11.52 -16.16
CA THR A 430 0.08 12.64 -15.36
C THR A 430 1.38 12.23 -14.63
N GLY A 431 1.40 11.05 -14.00
CA GLY A 431 2.60 10.52 -13.36
C GLY A 431 3.77 10.35 -14.31
N LEU A 432 3.50 9.88 -15.54
CA LEU A 432 4.53 9.75 -16.57
C LEU A 432 5.04 11.12 -17.05
N GLY A 433 4.14 12.10 -17.18
CA GLY A 433 4.51 13.48 -17.48
C GLY A 433 5.43 14.07 -16.39
N ASN A 434 5.08 13.90 -15.12
CA ASN A 434 5.89 14.34 -13.98
C ASN A 434 7.27 13.66 -14.00
N ALA A 435 7.32 12.33 -14.19
CA ALA A 435 8.57 11.58 -14.22
C ALA A 435 9.52 12.04 -15.35
N TYR A 436 8.98 12.38 -16.51
CA TYR A 436 9.79 12.94 -17.59
C TYR A 436 10.24 14.39 -17.32
N ALA A 437 9.39 15.21 -16.68
CA ALA A 437 9.75 16.56 -16.28
C ALA A 437 10.90 16.55 -15.25
N GLU A 438 10.84 15.67 -14.25
CA GLU A 438 11.88 15.47 -13.24
C GLU A 438 13.22 15.01 -13.84
N GLN A 439 13.18 14.26 -14.94
CA GLN A 439 14.39 13.87 -15.70
C GLN A 439 14.92 14.98 -16.64
N GLY A 440 14.34 16.19 -16.60
CA GLY A 440 14.75 17.27 -17.50
C GLY A 440 14.38 17.03 -18.98
N ARG A 441 13.30 16.29 -19.24
CA ARG A 441 12.79 15.97 -20.60
C ARG A 441 11.41 16.61 -20.83
N PRO A 442 11.33 17.95 -20.84
CA PRO A 442 10.08 18.69 -20.91
C PRO A 442 9.27 18.37 -22.17
N ASP A 443 9.92 18.08 -23.30
CA ASP A 443 9.22 17.73 -24.56
C ASP A 443 8.37 16.45 -24.40
N LYS A 444 8.91 15.43 -23.73
CA LYS A 444 8.16 14.21 -23.45
C LYS A 444 7.06 14.45 -22.40
N ALA A 445 7.36 15.22 -21.36
CA ALA A 445 6.39 15.58 -20.32
C ALA A 445 5.17 16.26 -20.94
N GLU A 446 5.38 17.22 -21.87
CA GLU A 446 4.31 17.93 -22.58
C GLU A 446 3.37 16.97 -23.32
N VAL A 447 3.92 15.97 -24.01
CA VAL A 447 3.12 14.96 -24.73
C VAL A 447 2.17 14.22 -23.78
N PHE A 448 2.65 13.80 -22.62
CA PHE A 448 1.85 13.03 -21.68
C PHE A 448 0.82 13.89 -20.94
N PHE A 449 1.17 15.12 -20.55
CA PHE A 449 0.19 16.05 -19.96
C PHE A 449 -0.90 16.44 -20.95
N LYS A 450 -0.59 16.63 -22.23
CA LYS A 450 -1.60 16.84 -23.29
C LYS A 450 -2.54 15.64 -23.43
N LYS A 451 -1.99 14.41 -23.41
CA LYS A 451 -2.82 13.20 -23.41
C LYS A 451 -3.70 13.10 -22.14
N ALA A 452 -3.20 13.51 -20.99
CA ALA A 452 -3.99 13.59 -19.77
C ALA A 452 -5.14 14.57 -19.89
N LEU A 453 -4.92 15.78 -20.45
CA LEU A 453 -5.97 16.77 -20.69
C LEU A 453 -7.03 16.30 -21.69
N LEU A 454 -6.69 15.42 -22.65
CA LEU A 454 -7.70 14.82 -23.53
C LEU A 454 -8.69 13.93 -22.74
N LEU A 455 -8.27 13.37 -21.62
CA LEU A 455 -9.14 12.57 -20.74
C LEU A 455 -9.91 13.44 -19.74
N GLN A 456 -9.27 14.48 -19.22
CA GLN A 456 -9.85 15.41 -18.25
C GLN A 456 -9.49 16.86 -18.62
N PRO A 457 -10.24 17.49 -19.54
CA PRO A 457 -9.95 18.84 -20.02
C PRO A 457 -9.99 19.91 -18.93
N GLY A 458 -10.79 19.70 -17.88
CA GLY A 458 -10.93 20.59 -16.74
C GLY A 458 -9.98 20.29 -15.58
N SER A 459 -8.84 19.61 -15.78
CA SER A 459 -7.90 19.34 -14.70
C SER A 459 -6.98 20.54 -14.44
N PRO A 460 -7.11 21.24 -13.28
CA PRO A 460 -6.22 22.35 -12.95
C PRO A 460 -4.76 21.88 -12.77
N GLY A 461 -4.55 20.66 -12.23
CA GLY A 461 -3.22 20.07 -12.07
C GLY A 461 -2.51 19.80 -13.39
N ALA A 462 -3.21 19.23 -14.38
CA ALA A 462 -2.61 18.97 -15.69
C ALA A 462 -2.30 20.28 -16.46
N HIS A 463 -3.16 21.29 -16.33
CA HIS A 463 -2.86 22.63 -16.85
C HIS A 463 -1.65 23.26 -16.15
N ALA A 464 -1.58 23.23 -14.81
CA ALA A 464 -0.44 23.78 -14.09
C ALA A 464 0.87 23.08 -14.47
N ASN A 465 0.86 21.77 -14.63
CA ASN A 465 2.03 21.00 -15.06
C ASN A 465 2.48 21.39 -16.49
N LEU A 466 1.56 21.58 -17.43
CA LEU A 466 1.88 22.12 -18.75
C LEU A 466 2.43 23.54 -18.69
N GLY A 467 1.90 24.37 -17.78
CA GLY A 467 2.44 25.69 -17.51
C GLY A 467 3.89 25.65 -17.01
N LEU A 468 4.21 24.75 -16.07
CA LEU A 468 5.57 24.54 -15.59
C LEU A 468 6.52 24.04 -16.68
N VAL A 469 6.07 23.09 -17.50
CA VAL A 469 6.85 22.59 -18.65
C VAL A 469 7.12 23.70 -19.66
N ALA A 470 6.10 24.49 -20.02
CA ALA A 470 6.26 25.61 -20.94
C ALA A 470 7.20 26.69 -20.38
N ALA A 471 7.14 26.97 -19.07
CA ALA A 471 8.06 27.89 -18.40
C ALA A 471 9.51 27.38 -18.45
N ALA A 472 9.72 26.08 -18.21
CA ALA A 472 11.04 25.45 -18.31
C ALA A 472 11.62 25.49 -19.74
N GLN A 473 10.75 25.48 -20.76
CA GLN A 473 11.12 25.64 -22.18
C GLN A 473 11.32 27.11 -22.60
N GLY A 474 11.12 28.08 -21.70
CA GLY A 474 11.17 29.52 -22.02
C GLY A 474 9.95 30.04 -22.79
N ALA A 475 8.90 29.24 -22.94
CA ALA A 475 7.67 29.60 -23.64
C ALA A 475 6.67 30.33 -22.72
N GLU A 476 7.05 31.53 -22.27
CA GLU A 476 6.36 32.33 -21.23
C GLU A 476 4.87 32.50 -21.54
N GLN A 477 4.50 32.87 -22.78
CA GLN A 477 3.10 33.08 -23.13
C GLN A 477 2.27 31.81 -23.05
N LYS A 478 2.84 30.65 -23.44
CA LYS A 478 2.18 29.35 -23.27
C LYS A 478 2.02 28.99 -21.80
N ALA A 479 3.07 29.22 -20.98
CA ALA A 479 3.02 28.99 -19.56
C ALA A 479 1.90 29.80 -18.89
N LYS A 480 1.81 31.09 -19.21
CA LYS A 480 0.75 32.00 -18.72
C LYS A 480 -0.63 31.49 -19.12
N THR A 481 -0.82 31.09 -20.39
CA THR A 481 -2.10 30.54 -20.88
C THR A 481 -2.53 29.33 -20.05
N HIS A 482 -1.63 28.40 -19.78
CA HIS A 482 -1.94 27.21 -19.00
C HIS A 482 -2.20 27.50 -17.53
N PHE A 483 -1.42 28.37 -16.88
CA PHE A 483 -1.71 28.76 -15.49
C PHE A 483 -3.05 29.50 -15.38
N THR A 484 -3.37 30.36 -16.34
CA THR A 484 -4.69 31.03 -16.39
C THR A 484 -5.82 30.03 -16.57
N ALA A 485 -5.64 29.01 -17.43
CA ALA A 485 -6.63 27.94 -17.60
C ALA A 485 -6.81 27.12 -16.30
N ALA A 486 -5.73 26.83 -15.58
CA ALA A 486 -5.81 26.17 -14.28
C ALA A 486 -6.63 26.98 -13.27
N LEU A 487 -6.36 28.30 -13.18
CA LEU A 487 -7.05 29.23 -12.28
C LEU A 487 -8.50 29.53 -12.70
N ALA A 488 -8.83 29.37 -13.99
CA ALA A 488 -10.21 29.48 -14.46
C ALA A 488 -11.07 28.28 -13.98
N VAL A 489 -10.47 27.10 -13.83
CA VAL A 489 -11.14 25.91 -13.28
C VAL A 489 -11.20 25.96 -11.76
N ASP A 490 -10.08 26.25 -11.12
CA ASP A 490 -9.96 26.39 -9.67
C ASP A 490 -9.21 27.68 -9.32
N PRO A 491 -9.94 28.75 -8.95
CA PRO A 491 -9.36 30.05 -8.61
C PRO A 491 -8.41 30.01 -7.40
N PHE A 492 -8.43 28.93 -6.63
CA PHE A 492 -7.60 28.76 -5.42
C PHE A 492 -6.47 27.74 -5.61
N PHE A 493 -6.23 27.28 -6.83
CA PHE A 493 -5.24 26.24 -7.10
C PHE A 493 -3.80 26.75 -6.83
N ALA A 494 -3.26 26.44 -5.65
CA ALA A 494 -1.98 26.95 -5.18
C ALA A 494 -0.80 26.74 -6.16
N PRO A 495 -0.62 25.57 -6.83
CA PRO A 495 0.48 25.39 -7.79
C PRO A 495 0.42 26.35 -8.99
N ALA A 496 -0.77 26.68 -9.49
CA ALA A 496 -0.91 27.64 -10.59
C ALA A 496 -0.61 29.06 -10.14
N HIS A 497 -1.00 29.44 -8.92
CA HIS A 497 -0.60 30.72 -8.33
C HIS A 497 0.92 30.81 -8.18
N VAL A 498 1.60 29.78 -7.70
CA VAL A 498 3.07 29.76 -7.61
C VAL A 498 3.69 29.91 -9.01
N GLY A 499 3.19 29.15 -10.00
CA GLY A 499 3.65 29.26 -11.38
C GLY A 499 3.49 30.65 -11.98
N MET A 500 2.33 31.27 -11.78
CA MET A 500 2.05 32.64 -12.23
C MET A 500 2.96 33.66 -11.51
N GLY A 501 3.14 33.51 -10.19
CA GLY A 501 4.05 34.33 -9.40
C GLY A 501 5.50 34.23 -9.90
N ASN A 502 5.96 33.03 -10.25
CA ASN A 502 7.30 32.81 -10.79
C ASN A 502 7.49 33.51 -12.14
N LEU A 503 6.50 33.44 -13.05
CA LEU A 503 6.53 34.15 -14.33
C LEU A 503 6.59 35.67 -14.13
N LEU A 504 5.76 36.20 -13.25
CA LEU A 504 5.73 37.63 -12.95
C LEU A 504 7.02 38.14 -12.30
N LEU A 505 7.59 37.36 -11.40
CA LEU A 505 8.87 37.71 -10.78
C LEU A 505 10.01 37.70 -11.79
N ALA A 506 10.06 36.71 -12.68
CA ALA A 506 11.02 36.64 -13.78
C ALA A 506 10.87 37.81 -14.79
N ALA A 507 9.63 38.26 -15.01
CA ALA A 507 9.33 39.44 -15.83
C ALA A 507 9.58 40.80 -15.11
N GLY A 508 10.21 40.80 -13.95
CA GLY A 508 10.51 42.03 -13.19
C GLY A 508 9.30 42.73 -12.57
N ARG A 509 8.22 41.98 -12.31
CA ARG A 509 6.96 42.46 -11.73
C ARG A 509 6.73 41.89 -10.32
N PRO A 510 7.60 42.22 -9.35
CA PRO A 510 7.58 41.56 -8.04
C PRO A 510 6.32 41.86 -7.23
N GLU A 511 5.69 43.04 -7.36
CA GLU A 511 4.46 43.37 -6.63
C GLU A 511 3.30 42.49 -7.05
N ALA A 512 3.16 42.22 -8.35
CA ALA A 512 2.16 41.28 -8.87
C ALA A 512 2.46 39.84 -8.47
N ALA A 513 3.73 39.42 -8.45
CA ALA A 513 4.14 38.11 -7.98
C ALA A 513 3.80 37.88 -6.50
N ILE A 514 3.99 38.89 -5.64
CA ILE A 514 3.63 38.83 -4.22
C ILE A 514 2.17 38.47 -4.01
N VAL A 515 1.25 39.06 -4.78
CA VAL A 515 -0.19 38.76 -4.71
C VAL A 515 -0.46 37.28 -4.97
N HIS A 516 0.15 36.73 -6.01
CA HIS A 516 -0.04 35.31 -6.35
C HIS A 516 0.55 34.37 -5.32
N TYR A 517 1.74 34.65 -4.77
CA TYR A 517 2.30 33.83 -3.69
C TYR A 517 1.47 33.90 -2.41
N GLN A 518 0.89 35.07 -2.10
CA GLN A 518 -0.02 35.21 -0.95
C GLN A 518 -1.31 34.39 -1.15
N GLN A 519 -1.87 34.38 -2.36
CA GLN A 519 -3.02 33.52 -2.68
C GLN A 519 -2.68 32.03 -2.55
N ALA A 520 -1.52 31.62 -3.05
CA ALA A 520 -1.05 30.24 -2.86
C ALA A 520 -0.95 29.86 -1.37
N LEU A 521 -0.39 30.74 -0.54
CA LEU A 521 -0.24 30.53 0.90
C LEU A 521 -1.54 30.66 1.69
N ALA A 522 -2.54 31.35 1.16
CA ALA A 522 -3.87 31.39 1.76
C ALA A 522 -4.58 30.03 1.61
N THR A 523 -4.31 29.31 0.51
CA THR A 523 -4.87 27.98 0.24
C THR A 523 -4.04 26.88 0.88
N ASP A 524 -2.71 26.95 0.71
CA ASP A 524 -1.76 26.00 1.28
C ASP A 524 -0.70 26.73 2.11
N PRO A 525 -0.96 26.92 3.41
CA PRO A 525 -0.04 27.62 4.31
C PRO A 525 1.29 26.90 4.55
N ASP A 526 1.44 25.65 4.10
CA ASP A 526 2.64 24.85 4.31
C ASP A 526 3.51 24.74 3.04
N LEU A 527 3.14 25.45 1.97
CA LEU A 527 3.85 25.42 0.70
C LEU A 527 5.19 26.18 0.78
N VAL A 528 6.25 25.45 1.13
CA VAL A 528 7.60 26.01 1.35
C VAL A 528 8.12 26.80 0.15
N SER A 529 7.85 26.34 -1.08
CA SER A 529 8.24 27.02 -2.30
C SER A 529 7.60 28.41 -2.42
N ALA A 530 6.32 28.54 -2.04
CA ALA A 530 5.62 29.83 -2.04
C ALA A 530 6.19 30.77 -0.97
N HIS A 531 6.51 30.27 0.22
CA HIS A 531 7.17 31.08 1.27
C HIS A 531 8.53 31.59 0.80
N ASN A 532 9.35 30.73 0.21
CA ASN A 532 10.68 31.11 -0.30
C ASN A 532 10.57 32.16 -1.41
N ASN A 533 9.66 31.94 -2.37
CA ASN A 533 9.50 32.83 -3.51
C ASN A 533 8.82 34.13 -3.15
N LEU A 534 7.91 34.14 -2.16
CA LEU A 534 7.36 35.38 -1.57
C LEU A 534 8.47 36.22 -0.96
N ALA A 535 9.40 35.63 -0.22
CA ALA A 535 10.52 36.35 0.34
C ALA A 535 11.44 36.96 -0.74
N LEU A 536 11.69 36.19 -1.82
CA LEU A 536 12.46 36.71 -2.95
C LEU A 536 11.74 37.85 -3.68
N ALA A 537 10.42 37.76 -3.86
CA ALA A 537 9.61 38.79 -4.47
C ALA A 537 9.54 40.07 -3.60
N LEU A 538 9.37 39.92 -2.29
CA LEU A 538 9.44 41.04 -1.34
C LEU A 538 10.80 41.76 -1.38
N ALA A 539 11.89 41.01 -1.46
CA ALA A 539 13.22 41.60 -1.59
C ALA A 539 13.41 42.29 -2.96
N ALA A 540 12.88 41.75 -4.04
CA ALA A 540 12.92 42.31 -5.37
C ALA A 540 12.10 43.60 -5.49
N SER A 541 10.99 43.75 -4.73
CA SER A 541 10.17 44.96 -4.66
C SER A 541 10.77 46.05 -3.72
N GLY A 542 11.97 45.82 -3.17
CA GLY A 542 12.61 46.75 -2.21
C GLY A 542 12.18 46.55 -0.76
N ALA A 543 11.21 45.70 -0.47
CA ALA A 543 10.69 45.44 0.87
C ALA A 543 11.53 44.37 1.61
N THR A 544 12.85 44.54 1.65
CA THR A 544 13.80 43.56 2.18
C THR A 544 13.55 43.24 3.66
N ASP A 545 13.19 44.22 4.47
CA ASP A 545 12.88 43.98 5.88
C ASP A 545 11.67 43.08 6.08
N LYS A 546 10.64 43.23 5.22
CA LYS A 546 9.47 42.32 5.22
C LYS A 546 9.87 40.90 4.79
N ALA A 547 10.77 40.76 3.81
CA ALA A 547 11.30 39.46 3.39
C ALA A 547 12.05 38.75 4.52
N LEU A 548 12.94 39.48 5.22
CA LEU A 548 13.70 38.96 6.37
C LEU A 548 12.78 38.57 7.53
N HIS A 549 11.79 39.41 7.84
CA HIS A 549 10.78 39.10 8.86
C HIS A 549 10.00 37.86 8.53
N HIS A 550 9.52 37.74 7.27
CA HIS A 550 8.79 36.59 6.80
C HIS A 550 9.61 35.29 6.93
N LEU A 551 10.86 35.28 6.48
CA LEU A 551 11.73 34.09 6.58
C LEU A 551 12.03 33.73 8.05
N ARG A 552 12.30 34.73 8.93
CA ARG A 552 12.54 34.49 10.37
C ARG A 552 11.32 33.83 11.04
N LYS A 553 10.10 34.20 10.63
CA LYS A 553 8.85 33.59 11.13
C LYS A 553 8.61 32.19 10.54
N THR A 554 9.03 31.99 9.29
CA THR A 554 8.76 30.74 8.54
C THR A 554 9.76 29.63 8.87
N ILE A 555 11.05 29.95 9.03
CA ILE A 555 12.11 28.95 9.27
C ILE A 555 11.86 28.08 10.52
N PRO A 556 11.39 28.56 11.67
CA PRO A 556 11.07 27.72 12.81
C PRO A 556 9.96 26.70 12.53
N ARG A 557 9.03 27.03 11.61
CA ARG A 557 7.96 26.14 11.18
C ARG A 557 8.47 25.02 10.25
N PHE A 558 9.55 25.31 9.51
CA PHE A 558 10.15 24.39 8.54
C PHE A 558 11.67 24.21 8.79
N PRO A 559 12.07 23.64 9.95
CA PRO A 559 13.48 23.62 10.39
C PRO A 559 14.40 22.81 9.47
N HIS A 560 13.85 21.84 8.74
CA HIS A 560 14.59 20.93 7.85
C HIS A 560 14.62 21.38 6.38
N ARG A 561 14.19 22.62 6.09
CA ARG A 561 14.17 23.19 4.73
C ARG A 561 15.35 24.16 4.53
N PRO A 562 16.50 23.68 4.00
CA PRO A 562 17.71 24.49 3.88
C PRO A 562 17.56 25.66 2.90
N GLU A 563 16.64 25.57 1.92
CA GLU A 563 16.37 26.63 0.95
C GLU A 563 15.94 27.95 1.61
N LEU A 564 15.11 27.91 2.64
CA LEU A 564 14.68 29.08 3.37
C LEU A 564 15.87 29.76 4.10
N ARG A 565 16.73 28.96 4.74
CA ARG A 565 17.94 29.44 5.41
C ARG A 565 18.95 30.04 4.44
N ARG A 566 19.13 29.38 3.25
CA ARG A 566 20.00 29.90 2.19
C ARG A 566 19.50 31.24 1.66
N THR A 567 18.19 31.39 1.47
CA THR A 567 17.58 32.65 1.04
C THR A 567 17.73 33.72 2.11
N LEU A 568 17.49 33.41 3.38
CA LEU A 568 17.72 34.33 4.50
C LEU A 568 19.18 34.80 4.53
N ALA A 569 20.14 33.88 4.47
CA ALA A 569 21.58 34.21 4.48
C ALA A 569 21.97 35.11 3.28
N ARG A 570 21.44 34.82 2.09
CA ARG A 570 21.67 35.61 0.87
C ARG A 570 21.12 37.04 1.01
N LEU A 571 19.94 37.23 1.59
CA LEU A 571 19.35 38.54 1.79
C LEU A 571 20.09 39.33 2.85
N LEU A 572 20.50 38.70 3.95
CA LEU A 572 21.33 39.35 4.99
C LEU A 572 22.69 39.82 4.45
N ALA A 573 23.34 39.02 3.61
CA ALA A 573 24.60 39.38 2.98
C ALA A 573 24.46 40.62 2.06
N ARG A 574 23.32 40.76 1.36
CA ARG A 574 23.05 41.91 0.47
C ARG A 574 22.76 43.21 1.25
N THR A 575 22.19 43.12 2.44
CA THR A 575 21.85 44.30 3.25
C THR A 575 22.98 44.75 4.16
N GLY A 576 24.13 44.06 4.17
CA GLY A 576 25.21 44.36 5.10
C GLY A 576 24.88 44.10 6.57
N ALA A 577 23.67 43.65 6.86
CA ALA A 577 23.23 43.33 8.20
C ALA A 577 23.83 41.98 8.62
N ARG A 578 24.97 42.02 9.28
CA ARG A 578 25.52 40.84 9.99
C ARG A 578 24.70 40.66 11.27
N ARG A 579 23.94 39.55 11.31
CA ARG A 579 23.21 38.91 12.41
C ARG A 579 21.87 39.51 12.82
#